data_579e070ef453647a94bab0d72c5fa427
#
_entry.id   579e070ef453647a94bab0d72c5fa427
#
_cell.length_a   1.000
_cell.length_b   1.000
_cell.length_c   1.000
_cell.angle_alpha   90.00
_cell.angle_beta   90.00
_cell.angle_gamma   90.00
#
_symmetry.space_group_name_H-M   'P 1'
#
loop_
_entity.id
_entity.type
_entity.pdbx_description
1 polymer ?
#
loop_
_entity_poly.entity_id
_entity_poly.type
_entity_poly.pdbx_seq_one_letter_code
_entity_poly.pdbx_strand_id
1 'polypeptide(L)'
;MYDKWNLPRRRDKIVQRRAVTAVLAAAALLLTAGCSSDDGGSPGGDGSASSSRTNGQTSPPERSGEQTPPAKGSVKVLRTVATGLKTPWGLAALPDGDLLVSSRDEATITRVDGKTGKKTELGEVPGVSPAGEGGLLGIALSPEYASDHMIYAYFTSASDNRIVRMIYDEKKPSGEQLGAPDTVLRGIPKGVIHNGGRIAFGPDKMLYAGTGESGDTGLSQDKESLGGKILRITPEGEPAPGNPFPDSPVYSYGHRNVQGLAWDSKQRLFASEFGQNTWDELNAIKPGDNYGWPEAEGRSDEGGFHNPLEQWSTDEASPSGIAYAEGSIWMAGLRGQRLWRIPLKGTEASAEPQAFFEGKYGRLRTVLPAGENRLWLVTSNTDGRVEPKDGDDRILELEVS
;
A
#
# COMPACT_ATOMS: atom_id res chain seq x y z
N MET A 1 3.46 28.94 30.95
CA MET A 1 4.35 30.09 30.73
C MET A 1 5.37 29.66 29.65
N TYR A 2 5.00 29.80 28.37
CA TYR A 2 5.90 29.52 27.26
C TYR A 2 5.81 30.67 26.28
N ASP A 3 6.96 31.27 26.04
CA ASP A 3 7.15 32.49 25.29
C ASP A 3 7.00 32.29 23.78
N LYS A 4 6.43 33.34 23.17
CA LYS A 4 6.20 33.47 21.74
C LYS A 4 7.52 33.72 21.00
N TRP A 5 7.83 32.92 19.98
CA TRP A 5 8.89 33.23 19.02
C TRP A 5 8.35 34.10 17.90
N ASN A 6 8.78 35.37 17.88
CA ASN A 6 8.58 36.32 16.78
C ASN A 6 9.72 36.13 15.77
N LEU A 7 9.39 35.78 14.54
CA LEU A 7 10.32 35.85 13.41
C LEU A 7 9.95 37.03 12.50
N PRO A 8 10.94 37.81 11.97
CA PRO A 8 10.67 38.99 11.17
C PRO A 8 10.29 38.65 9.73
N ARG A 9 9.29 39.35 9.21
CA ARG A 9 8.85 39.31 7.82
C ARG A 9 9.93 39.87 6.89
N ARG A 10 10.37 39.10 5.91
CA ARG A 10 11.14 39.60 4.76
C ARG A 10 10.20 40.08 3.67
N ARG A 11 10.48 41.30 3.19
CA ARG A 11 9.74 42.03 2.12
C ARG A 11 10.04 41.38 0.76
N ASP A 12 8.99 41.15 0.02
CA ASP A 12 8.98 40.74 -1.38
C ASP A 12 9.63 41.78 -2.30
N LYS A 13 10.49 41.31 -3.20
CA LYS A 13 10.89 42.02 -4.39
C LYS A 13 10.21 41.44 -5.61
N ILE A 14 9.23 42.14 -6.11
CA ILE A 14 8.56 41.90 -7.39
C ILE A 14 9.57 42.10 -8.52
N VAL A 15 9.85 41.06 -9.28
CA VAL A 15 10.56 41.15 -10.57
C VAL A 15 9.55 40.86 -11.68
N GLN A 16 9.13 41.96 -12.34
CA GLN A 16 8.37 41.91 -13.59
C GLN A 16 9.22 41.26 -14.69
N ARG A 17 8.78 40.22 -15.32
CA ARG A 17 9.29 39.73 -16.60
C ARG A 17 8.23 39.90 -17.68
N ARG A 18 8.64 40.59 -18.72
CA ARG A 18 7.88 41.01 -19.92
C ARG A 18 7.48 39.78 -20.75
N ALA A 19 6.25 39.82 -21.23
CA ALA A 19 5.72 38.94 -22.26
C ALA A 19 6.43 39.15 -23.59
N VAL A 20 6.77 38.06 -24.27
CA VAL A 20 7.12 38.05 -25.69
C VAL A 20 6.11 37.18 -26.40
N THR A 21 5.27 37.81 -27.18
CA THR A 21 4.30 37.22 -28.09
C THR A 21 5.02 36.74 -29.35
N ALA A 22 4.88 35.48 -29.71
CA ALA A 22 5.23 35.00 -31.05
C ALA A 22 3.99 34.35 -31.67
N VAL A 23 3.49 35.00 -32.69
CA VAL A 23 2.46 34.53 -33.63
C VAL A 23 3.14 33.68 -34.70
N LEU A 24 2.66 32.50 -35.01
CA LEU A 24 2.93 31.85 -36.31
C LEU A 24 1.77 30.94 -36.74
N ALA A 25 1.49 31.12 -37.99
CA ALA A 25 0.34 30.87 -38.80
C ALA A 25 0.03 29.39 -39.10
N ALA A 26 -1.23 29.21 -39.48
CA ALA A 26 -1.87 28.00 -40.00
C ALA A 26 -1.35 27.57 -41.38
N ALA A 27 -1.35 26.27 -41.63
CA ALA A 27 -1.51 25.72 -42.98
C ALA A 27 -2.38 24.46 -42.92
N ALA A 28 -3.56 24.56 -43.49
CA ALA A 28 -4.48 23.49 -43.78
C ALA A 28 -4.10 22.79 -45.10
N LEU A 29 -4.20 21.48 -45.15
CA LEU A 29 -4.23 20.75 -46.40
C LEU A 29 -5.30 19.63 -46.32
N LEU A 30 -6.35 19.84 -47.09
CA LEU A 30 -7.42 18.92 -47.45
C LEU A 30 -6.98 18.04 -48.64
N LEU A 31 -7.30 16.75 -48.65
CA LEU A 31 -7.47 15.93 -49.87
C LEU A 31 -8.35 14.72 -49.47
N THR A 32 -9.58 14.71 -49.82
CA THR A 32 -10.54 14.12 -50.74
C THR A 32 -10.43 12.59 -50.98
N ALA A 33 -11.45 11.93 -50.58
CA ALA A 33 -12.41 11.02 -51.16
C ALA A 33 -11.96 10.03 -52.26
N GLY A 34 -12.47 8.79 -52.12
CA GLY A 34 -12.57 7.78 -53.15
C GLY A 34 -13.47 6.64 -52.71
N CYS A 35 -14.77 6.72 -53.12
CA CYS A 35 -15.72 5.61 -53.12
C CYS A 35 -15.44 4.71 -54.35
N SER A 36 -15.69 3.41 -54.21
CA SER A 36 -16.21 2.61 -55.32
C SER A 36 -16.92 1.36 -54.81
N SER A 37 -18.16 1.25 -55.15
CA SER A 37 -19.09 0.12 -55.13
C SER A 37 -18.85 -0.82 -56.33
N ASP A 38 -19.26 -2.09 -56.21
CA ASP A 38 -20.12 -2.89 -57.11
C ASP A 38 -20.07 -4.35 -56.66
N ASP A 39 -21.17 -4.91 -56.33
CA ASP A 39 -22.33 -5.49 -57.01
C ASP A 39 -22.09 -6.91 -57.60
N GLY A 40 -22.99 -7.84 -57.28
CA GLY A 40 -23.32 -8.91 -58.18
C GLY A 40 -23.44 -10.35 -57.67
N GLY A 41 -24.70 -10.80 -57.41
CA GLY A 41 -25.10 -12.09 -57.93
C GLY A 41 -25.40 -13.25 -56.97
N SER A 42 -26.65 -13.41 -56.61
CA SER A 42 -27.29 -14.73 -56.38
C SER A 42 -27.76 -15.30 -57.75
N PRO A 43 -28.15 -16.58 -57.94
CA PRO A 43 -29.03 -17.37 -57.06
C PRO A 43 -28.88 -18.93 -57.13
N GLY A 44 -29.56 -19.60 -56.19
CA GLY A 44 -30.41 -20.75 -56.48
C GLY A 44 -29.89 -22.16 -56.17
N GLY A 45 -30.68 -22.94 -55.47
CA GLY A 45 -30.70 -24.39 -55.60
C GLY A 45 -31.05 -25.19 -54.35
N ASP A 46 -32.27 -25.64 -54.29
CA ASP A 46 -33.01 -26.56 -53.40
C ASP A 46 -32.26 -27.82 -52.96
N GLY A 47 -32.67 -28.39 -51.80
CA GLY A 47 -32.52 -29.82 -51.57
C GLY A 47 -32.65 -30.26 -50.10
N SER A 48 -33.83 -30.66 -49.70
CA SER A 48 -34.23 -31.39 -48.48
C SER A 48 -33.29 -32.44 -47.93
N ALA A 49 -33.19 -32.61 -46.62
CA ALA A 49 -33.76 -33.71 -45.82
C ALA A 49 -33.12 -33.84 -44.44
N SER A 50 -33.92 -33.73 -43.45
CA SER A 50 -34.00 -34.37 -42.13
C SER A 50 -32.93 -35.40 -41.75
N SER A 51 -32.23 -35.12 -40.61
CA SER A 51 -32.10 -36.14 -39.53
C SER A 51 -31.65 -35.48 -38.23
N SER A 52 -32.50 -35.51 -37.22
CA SER A 52 -32.24 -35.16 -35.83
C SER A 52 -31.15 -36.05 -35.22
N ARG A 53 -30.08 -35.42 -34.73
CA ARG A 53 -29.24 -35.98 -33.68
C ARG A 53 -29.02 -34.88 -32.65
N THR A 54 -29.70 -35.03 -31.54
CA THR A 54 -29.43 -34.33 -30.28
C THR A 54 -28.02 -34.69 -29.79
N ASN A 55 -27.07 -33.83 -30.08
CA ASN A 55 -25.80 -33.80 -29.35
C ASN A 55 -25.94 -32.77 -28.22
N GLY A 56 -26.07 -33.29 -27.01
CA GLY A 56 -25.92 -32.48 -25.78
C GLY A 56 -24.51 -31.94 -25.72
N GLN A 57 -24.35 -30.72 -26.21
CA GLN A 57 -23.15 -29.94 -26.04
C GLN A 57 -23.28 -29.28 -24.66
N THR A 58 -22.67 -29.91 -23.64
CA THR A 58 -22.43 -29.27 -22.35
C THR A 58 -21.50 -28.10 -22.63
N SER A 59 -22.04 -26.88 -22.60
CA SER A 59 -21.26 -25.66 -22.57
C SER A 59 -20.28 -25.75 -21.41
N PRO A 60 -19.01 -25.31 -21.56
CA PRO A 60 -18.11 -25.18 -20.44
C PRO A 60 -18.76 -24.29 -19.39
N PRO A 61 -18.57 -24.55 -18.07
CA PRO A 61 -19.12 -23.66 -17.05
C PRO A 61 -18.61 -22.25 -17.33
N GLU A 62 -19.52 -21.32 -17.44
CA GLU A 62 -19.22 -19.89 -17.46
C GLU A 62 -18.30 -19.60 -16.29
N ARG A 63 -17.17 -18.98 -16.56
CA ARG A 63 -16.26 -18.48 -15.52
C ARG A 63 -17.13 -17.63 -14.59
N SER A 64 -17.24 -18.04 -13.35
CA SER A 64 -17.95 -17.32 -12.32
C SER A 64 -17.52 -15.86 -12.35
N GLY A 65 -18.46 -14.97 -12.70
CA GLY A 65 -18.24 -13.54 -12.61
C GLY A 65 -17.80 -13.18 -11.20
N GLU A 66 -16.99 -12.13 -11.08
CA GLU A 66 -16.55 -11.60 -9.80
C GLU A 66 -17.77 -11.36 -8.91
N GLN A 67 -17.90 -12.14 -7.83
CA GLN A 67 -19.02 -11.99 -6.91
C GLN A 67 -18.82 -10.69 -6.12
N THR A 68 -19.75 -9.77 -6.23
CA THR A 68 -19.74 -8.55 -5.42
C THR A 68 -20.01 -8.96 -3.97
N PRO A 69 -19.15 -8.58 -3.00
CA PRO A 69 -19.35 -8.90 -1.61
C PRO A 69 -20.63 -8.21 -1.07
N PRO A 70 -21.21 -8.70 0.03
CA PRO A 70 -22.33 -8.04 0.67
C PRO A 70 -22.00 -6.59 1.03
N ALA A 71 -22.97 -5.67 0.89
CA ALA A 71 -22.81 -4.27 1.28
C ALA A 71 -22.45 -4.13 2.78
N LYS A 72 -22.94 -5.05 3.62
CA LYS A 72 -22.61 -5.10 5.05
C LYS A 72 -21.91 -6.42 5.39
N GLY A 73 -20.81 -6.31 6.12
CA GLY A 73 -20.06 -7.44 6.67
C GLY A 73 -20.03 -7.39 8.20
N SER A 74 -19.28 -8.31 8.78
CA SER A 74 -19.12 -8.40 10.23
C SER A 74 -17.66 -8.63 10.62
N VAL A 75 -17.32 -8.30 11.87
CA VAL A 75 -16.02 -8.58 12.49
C VAL A 75 -16.22 -9.14 13.87
N LYS A 76 -15.55 -10.25 14.15
CA LYS A 76 -15.51 -10.86 15.47
C LYS A 76 -14.05 -11.02 15.91
N VAL A 77 -13.71 -10.58 17.11
CA VAL A 77 -12.42 -10.88 17.73
C VAL A 77 -12.47 -12.31 18.24
N LEU A 78 -11.61 -13.17 17.71
CA LEU A 78 -11.49 -14.55 18.14
C LEU A 78 -10.66 -14.66 19.42
N ARG A 79 -9.52 -13.95 19.45
CA ARG A 79 -8.63 -13.90 20.61
C ARG A 79 -7.61 -12.74 20.51
N THR A 80 -7.00 -12.44 21.63
CA THR A 80 -5.74 -11.67 21.67
C THR A 80 -4.59 -12.67 21.59
N VAL A 81 -3.73 -12.52 20.58
CA VAL A 81 -2.59 -13.42 20.33
C VAL A 81 -1.42 -13.05 21.24
N ALA A 82 -1.09 -11.76 21.30
CA ALA A 82 0.00 -11.25 22.13
C ALA A 82 -0.34 -9.84 22.65
N THR A 83 0.28 -9.47 23.75
CA THR A 83 0.17 -8.16 24.40
C THR A 83 1.55 -7.63 24.77
N GLY A 84 1.64 -6.33 25.14
CA GLY A 84 2.88 -5.71 25.59
C GLY A 84 3.95 -5.65 24.51
N LEU A 85 3.53 -5.41 23.25
CA LEU A 85 4.44 -5.03 22.17
C LEU A 85 4.77 -3.54 22.30
N LYS A 86 5.96 -3.15 21.83
CA LYS A 86 6.41 -1.77 21.91
C LYS A 86 6.51 -1.19 20.51
N THR A 87 5.80 -0.10 20.26
CA THR A 87 5.71 0.59 18.97
C THR A 87 5.70 -0.35 17.77
N PRO A 88 4.82 -1.39 17.76
CA PRO A 88 4.79 -2.36 16.67
C PRO A 88 4.38 -1.66 15.37
N TRP A 89 5.09 -1.97 14.27
CA TRP A 89 4.83 -1.32 13.00
C TRP A 89 4.56 -2.32 11.87
N GLY A 90 5.53 -3.11 11.47
CA GLY A 90 5.39 -4.15 10.44
C GLY A 90 4.95 -5.49 11.03
N LEU A 91 4.22 -6.26 10.24
CA LEU A 91 3.80 -7.62 10.57
C LEU A 91 4.03 -8.52 9.37
N ALA A 92 4.61 -9.71 9.58
CA ALA A 92 4.72 -10.75 8.57
C ALA A 92 4.38 -12.10 9.19
N ALA A 93 3.65 -12.94 8.45
CA ALA A 93 3.28 -14.28 8.90
C ALA A 93 4.29 -15.30 8.40
N LEU A 94 4.84 -16.12 9.30
CA LEU A 94 5.70 -17.24 8.99
C LEU A 94 4.87 -18.44 8.49
N PRO A 95 5.45 -19.34 7.68
CA PRO A 95 4.73 -20.52 7.16
C PRO A 95 4.19 -21.45 8.23
N ASP A 96 4.78 -21.46 9.42
CA ASP A 96 4.35 -22.29 10.57
C ASP A 96 3.19 -21.67 11.39
N GLY A 97 2.76 -20.46 11.02
CA GLY A 97 1.67 -19.72 11.66
C GLY A 97 2.14 -18.77 12.77
N ASP A 98 3.43 -18.66 13.01
CA ASP A 98 4.00 -17.64 13.87
C ASP A 98 4.05 -16.27 13.15
N LEU A 99 4.25 -15.21 13.91
CA LEU A 99 4.27 -13.85 13.39
C LEU A 99 5.60 -13.16 13.69
N LEU A 100 6.11 -12.40 12.74
CA LEU A 100 7.19 -11.46 12.96
C LEU A 100 6.63 -10.05 13.10
N VAL A 101 7.12 -9.32 14.08
CA VAL A 101 6.72 -7.94 14.37
C VAL A 101 7.94 -7.06 14.45
N SER A 102 7.98 -5.96 13.69
CA SER A 102 9.00 -4.93 13.86
C SER A 102 8.60 -3.94 14.96
N SER A 103 9.55 -3.54 15.81
CA SER A 103 9.42 -2.46 16.77
C SER A 103 10.09 -1.20 16.21
N ARG A 104 9.29 -0.16 15.94
CA ARG A 104 9.77 1.07 15.28
C ARG A 104 10.91 1.73 16.05
N ASP A 105 10.71 1.93 17.35
CA ASP A 105 11.60 2.74 18.17
C ASP A 105 12.73 1.90 18.80
N GLU A 106 12.49 0.60 19.03
CA GLU A 106 13.51 -0.31 19.57
C GLU A 106 14.40 -0.92 18.49
N ALA A 107 14.06 -0.73 17.20
CA ALA A 107 14.80 -1.27 16.05
C ALA A 107 14.91 -2.81 16.05
N THR A 108 14.04 -3.53 16.76
CA THR A 108 14.10 -4.98 16.90
C THR A 108 13.01 -5.68 16.09
N ILE A 109 13.23 -6.96 15.74
CA ILE A 109 12.22 -7.85 15.22
C ILE A 109 11.93 -8.91 16.27
N THR A 110 10.65 -9.10 16.59
CA THR A 110 10.16 -10.09 17.55
C THR A 110 9.34 -11.16 16.84
N ARG A 111 9.63 -12.44 17.07
CA ARG A 111 8.76 -13.56 16.72
C ARG A 111 7.73 -13.75 17.83
N VAL A 112 6.49 -13.89 17.43
CA VAL A 112 5.34 -14.20 18.29
C VAL A 112 4.80 -15.56 17.87
N ASP A 113 4.87 -16.53 18.77
CA ASP A 113 4.23 -17.85 18.57
C ASP A 113 2.72 -17.65 18.36
N GLY A 114 2.25 -18.05 17.20
CA GLY A 114 0.88 -17.80 16.76
C GLY A 114 -0.18 -18.50 17.62
N LYS A 115 0.17 -19.53 18.40
CA LYS A 115 -0.75 -20.30 19.26
C LYS A 115 -0.72 -19.83 20.69
N THR A 116 0.47 -19.60 21.25
CA THR A 116 0.67 -19.33 22.69
C THR A 116 0.87 -17.84 23.00
N GLY A 117 1.22 -17.04 22.00
CA GLY A 117 1.58 -15.62 22.16
C GLY A 117 2.96 -15.42 22.79
N LYS A 118 3.78 -16.48 22.94
CA LYS A 118 5.15 -16.35 23.44
C LYS A 118 5.96 -15.48 22.49
N LYS A 119 6.65 -14.50 23.05
CA LYS A 119 7.53 -13.57 22.33
C LYS A 119 8.98 -14.03 22.42
N THR A 120 9.69 -14.00 21.31
CA THR A 120 11.13 -14.24 21.20
C THR A 120 11.73 -13.13 20.36
N GLU A 121 12.63 -12.33 20.91
CA GLU A 121 13.32 -11.29 20.17
C GLU A 121 14.38 -11.95 19.26
N LEU A 122 14.34 -11.61 17.97
CA LEU A 122 15.29 -12.13 16.97
C LEU A 122 16.60 -11.36 16.99
N GLY A 123 16.53 -10.08 17.33
CA GLY A 123 17.66 -9.16 17.39
C GLY A 123 17.32 -7.77 16.88
N GLU A 124 18.27 -6.87 17.05
CA GLU A 124 18.24 -5.51 16.52
C GLU A 124 18.62 -5.50 15.04
N VAL A 125 17.98 -4.63 14.24
CA VAL A 125 18.34 -4.38 12.84
C VAL A 125 19.40 -3.27 12.78
N PRO A 126 20.66 -3.59 12.46
CA PRO A 126 21.75 -2.61 12.48
C PRO A 126 21.53 -1.45 11.52
N GLY A 127 21.86 -0.24 11.94
CA GLY A 127 21.78 0.97 11.13
C GLY A 127 20.45 1.71 11.19
N VAL A 128 19.47 1.19 11.91
CA VAL A 128 18.22 1.92 12.20
C VAL A 128 18.53 3.11 13.10
N SER A 129 17.94 4.27 12.79
CA SER A 129 18.09 5.51 13.55
C SER A 129 16.70 6.10 13.78
N PRO A 130 15.98 5.67 14.83
CA PRO A 130 14.61 6.11 15.09
C PRO A 130 14.55 7.61 15.36
N ALA A 131 13.65 8.31 14.68
CA ALA A 131 13.39 9.72 14.91
C ALA A 131 12.02 10.12 14.34
N GLY A 132 11.17 10.76 15.13
CA GLY A 132 9.83 11.18 14.72
C GLY A 132 8.96 10.00 14.29
N GLU A 133 8.57 9.94 13.03
CA GLU A 133 7.80 8.82 12.46
C GLU A 133 8.70 7.71 11.88
N GLY A 134 10.00 7.96 11.75
CA GLY A 134 10.98 7.02 11.25
C GLY A 134 11.50 6.06 12.30
N GLY A 135 12.08 4.96 11.86
CA GLY A 135 12.60 3.87 12.67
C GLY A 135 12.57 2.56 11.88
N LEU A 136 12.43 1.42 12.54
CA LEU A 136 12.20 0.13 11.87
C LEU A 136 10.71 0.01 11.51
N LEU A 137 10.39 0.08 10.22
CA LEU A 137 9.01 0.18 9.73
C LEU A 137 8.52 -1.17 9.18
N GLY A 138 8.30 -1.28 7.89
CA GLY A 138 7.74 -2.47 7.25
C GLY A 138 8.70 -3.63 7.21
N ILE A 139 8.16 -4.83 7.32
CA ILE A 139 8.87 -6.10 7.10
C ILE A 139 8.07 -6.98 6.14
N ALA A 140 8.77 -7.78 5.36
CA ALA A 140 8.18 -8.77 4.46
C ALA A 140 9.07 -10.02 4.38
N LEU A 141 8.48 -11.18 4.16
CA LEU A 141 9.23 -12.40 3.87
C LEU A 141 9.55 -12.47 2.38
N SER A 142 10.69 -13.06 2.05
CA SER A 142 11.01 -13.44 0.67
C SER A 142 9.90 -14.32 0.07
N PRO A 143 9.56 -14.18 -1.22
CA PRO A 143 8.68 -15.12 -1.89
C PRO A 143 9.24 -16.56 -1.93
N GLU A 144 10.54 -16.73 -1.71
CA GLU A 144 11.24 -18.02 -1.62
C GLU A 144 11.68 -18.34 -0.16
N TYR A 145 11.00 -17.75 0.84
CA TYR A 145 11.37 -17.84 2.26
C TYR A 145 11.59 -19.29 2.74
N ALA A 146 10.82 -20.24 2.23
CA ALA A 146 10.98 -21.66 2.60
C ALA A 146 12.38 -22.20 2.28
N SER A 147 13.10 -21.61 1.34
CA SER A 147 14.44 -22.03 0.90
C SER A 147 15.54 -21.06 1.33
N ASP A 148 15.28 -19.76 1.36
CA ASP A 148 16.30 -18.73 1.58
C ASP A 148 16.26 -18.11 2.99
N HIS A 149 15.15 -18.29 3.72
CA HIS A 149 14.93 -17.71 5.05
C HIS A 149 15.16 -16.19 5.12
N MET A 150 14.95 -15.46 4.01
CA MET A 150 15.19 -14.03 3.94
C MET A 150 14.01 -13.22 4.47
N ILE A 151 14.32 -12.27 5.35
CA ILE A 151 13.41 -11.22 5.83
C ILE A 151 13.88 -9.90 5.22
N TYR A 152 12.96 -9.16 4.63
CA TYR A 152 13.16 -7.78 4.15
C TYR A 152 12.66 -6.80 5.19
N ALA A 153 13.39 -5.70 5.37
CA ALA A 153 13.02 -4.64 6.30
C ALA A 153 13.22 -3.27 5.67
N TYR A 154 12.22 -2.41 5.81
CA TYR A 154 12.33 -0.99 5.48
C TYR A 154 12.57 -0.22 6.77
N PHE A 155 13.57 0.66 6.77
CA PHE A 155 13.86 1.46 7.95
C PHE A 155 14.46 2.83 7.63
N THR A 156 14.37 3.74 8.59
CA THR A 156 15.04 5.04 8.60
C THR A 156 16.43 4.92 9.19
N SER A 157 17.44 5.26 8.41
CA SER A 157 18.85 5.33 8.84
C SER A 157 19.22 6.77 9.24
N ALA A 158 20.49 7.00 9.56
CA ALA A 158 20.99 8.35 9.81
C ALA A 158 20.88 9.28 8.57
N SER A 159 20.97 8.74 7.35
CA SER A 159 21.05 9.51 6.11
C SER A 159 19.83 9.42 5.20
N ASP A 160 19.11 8.30 5.18
CA ASP A 160 18.04 7.99 4.24
C ASP A 160 17.05 6.98 4.83
N ASN A 161 15.94 6.74 4.16
CA ASN A 161 15.18 5.51 4.30
C ASN A 161 15.75 4.46 3.33
N ARG A 162 15.76 3.20 3.75
CA ARG A 162 16.30 2.10 2.94
C ARG A 162 15.62 0.77 3.17
N ILE A 163 15.82 -0.14 2.24
CA ILE A 163 15.38 -1.53 2.34
C ILE A 163 16.63 -2.40 2.41
N VAL A 164 16.61 -3.31 3.37
CA VAL A 164 17.63 -4.35 3.53
C VAL A 164 16.97 -5.72 3.54
N ARG A 165 17.78 -6.78 3.33
CA ARG A 165 17.38 -8.17 3.57
C ARG A 165 18.38 -8.83 4.53
N MET A 166 17.89 -9.76 5.32
CA MET A 166 18.67 -10.48 6.33
C MET A 166 18.23 -11.94 6.36
N ILE A 167 19.18 -12.84 6.57
CA ILE A 167 18.84 -14.25 6.83
C ILE A 167 18.31 -14.38 8.26
N TYR A 168 17.20 -15.06 8.44
CA TYR A 168 16.69 -15.48 9.73
C TYR A 168 17.14 -16.92 10.02
N ASP A 169 17.95 -17.11 11.06
CA ASP A 169 18.41 -18.41 11.52
C ASP A 169 17.85 -18.70 12.93
N GLU A 170 16.78 -19.47 12.98
CA GLU A 170 16.08 -19.84 14.22
C GLU A 170 16.94 -20.72 15.16
N LYS A 171 18.04 -21.31 14.67
CA LYS A 171 18.93 -22.15 15.46
C LYS A 171 19.88 -21.34 16.33
N LYS A 172 20.03 -20.05 16.04
CA LYS A 172 20.86 -19.15 16.85
C LYS A 172 20.14 -18.76 18.14
N PRO A 173 20.89 -18.33 19.17
CA PRO A 173 20.28 -17.78 20.38
C PRO A 173 19.35 -16.59 20.11
N SER A 174 18.34 -16.40 20.97
CA SER A 174 17.51 -15.20 20.97
C SER A 174 18.38 -13.95 21.00
N GLY A 175 18.07 -12.95 20.19
CA GLY A 175 18.84 -11.72 20.03
C GLY A 175 19.96 -11.80 18.97
N GLU A 176 20.31 -13.00 18.47
CA GLU A 176 21.37 -13.22 17.48
C GLU A 176 20.85 -13.91 16.20
N GLN A 177 19.54 -14.01 16.05
CA GLN A 177 18.90 -14.81 14.98
C GLN A 177 18.86 -14.09 13.62
N LEU A 178 19.14 -12.79 13.58
CA LEU A 178 19.23 -12.03 12.35
C LEU A 178 20.69 -12.02 11.84
N GLY A 179 20.85 -12.31 10.56
CA GLY A 179 22.12 -12.13 9.86
C GLY A 179 22.45 -10.66 9.63
N ALA A 180 23.66 -10.39 9.14
CA ALA A 180 24.04 -9.04 8.74
C ALA A 180 23.09 -8.51 7.63
N PRO A 181 22.68 -7.23 7.69
CA PRO A 181 21.84 -6.64 6.66
C PRO A 181 22.58 -6.46 5.35
N ASP A 182 21.99 -6.97 4.26
CA ASP A 182 22.39 -6.70 2.89
C ASP A 182 21.45 -5.62 2.31
N THR A 183 22.02 -4.54 1.75
CA THR A 183 21.25 -3.42 1.25
C THR A 183 20.62 -3.75 -0.11
N VAL A 184 19.30 -3.71 -0.16
CA VAL A 184 18.50 -3.90 -1.38
C VAL A 184 18.26 -2.57 -2.09
N LEU A 185 17.79 -1.54 -1.37
CA LEU A 185 17.57 -0.21 -1.91
C LEU A 185 17.94 0.84 -0.87
N ARG A 186 18.57 1.92 -1.31
CA ARG A 186 18.95 3.07 -0.48
C ARG A 186 18.62 4.40 -1.16
N GLY A 187 18.77 5.50 -0.43
CA GLY A 187 18.59 6.84 -1.00
C GLY A 187 17.12 7.26 -1.10
N ILE A 188 16.19 6.54 -0.44
CA ILE A 188 14.82 7.01 -0.29
C ILE A 188 14.85 8.20 0.67
N PRO A 189 14.27 9.37 0.29
CA PRO A 189 14.23 10.54 1.16
C PRO A 189 13.64 10.22 2.54
N LYS A 190 14.21 10.81 3.60
CA LYS A 190 13.72 10.67 4.97
C LYS A 190 13.39 12.02 5.58
N GLY A 191 12.45 12.01 6.53
CA GLY A 191 12.07 13.19 7.30
C GLY A 191 11.74 12.84 8.75
N VAL A 192 11.43 13.87 9.53
CA VAL A 192 10.82 13.67 10.86
C VAL A 192 9.40 13.08 10.72
N ILE A 193 8.76 13.37 9.58
CA ILE A 193 7.44 12.89 9.20
C ILE A 193 7.51 12.25 7.79
N HIS A 194 6.44 11.54 7.42
CA HIS A 194 6.17 11.01 6.08
C HIS A 194 7.31 10.16 5.51
N ASN A 195 7.68 9.12 6.24
CA ASN A 195 8.72 8.18 5.82
C ASN A 195 8.17 6.99 5.01
N GLY A 196 6.84 6.91 4.82
CA GLY A 196 6.22 5.74 4.19
C GLY A 196 6.46 4.46 5.00
N GLY A 197 7.07 3.47 4.35
CA GLY A 197 7.65 2.32 5.02
C GLY A 197 6.94 1.00 4.82
N ARG A 198 5.77 0.96 4.18
CA ARG A 198 5.11 -0.32 3.88
C ARG A 198 5.83 -1.01 2.74
N ILE A 199 6.26 -2.25 2.98
CA ILE A 199 6.79 -3.14 1.94
C ILE A 199 5.97 -4.43 1.89
N ALA A 200 5.80 -4.97 0.70
CA ALA A 200 5.17 -6.27 0.46
C ALA A 200 5.61 -6.85 -0.88
N PHE A 201 5.76 -8.16 -0.97
CA PHE A 201 5.91 -8.83 -2.25
C PHE A 201 4.55 -8.97 -2.94
N GLY A 202 4.50 -8.53 -4.19
CA GLY A 202 3.32 -8.71 -5.02
C GLY A 202 3.17 -10.15 -5.53
N PRO A 203 2.01 -10.46 -6.15
CA PRO A 203 1.79 -11.77 -6.76
C PRO A 203 2.74 -12.08 -7.92
N ASP A 204 3.41 -11.07 -8.46
CA ASP A 204 4.49 -11.16 -9.46
C ASP A 204 5.88 -11.41 -8.85
N LYS A 205 5.96 -11.62 -7.53
CA LYS A 205 7.19 -11.81 -6.74
C LYS A 205 8.14 -10.60 -6.73
N MET A 206 7.69 -9.43 -7.20
CA MET A 206 8.45 -8.18 -7.07
C MET A 206 8.16 -7.54 -5.72
N LEU A 207 9.14 -6.82 -5.18
CA LEU A 207 8.99 -6.08 -3.94
C LEU A 207 8.42 -4.70 -4.23
N TYR A 208 7.29 -4.39 -3.62
CA TYR A 208 6.68 -3.07 -3.65
C TYR A 208 6.97 -2.33 -2.35
N ALA A 209 7.21 -1.03 -2.46
CA ALA A 209 7.46 -0.17 -1.31
C ALA A 209 6.68 1.14 -1.43
N GLY A 210 5.86 1.44 -0.44
CA GLY A 210 5.24 2.75 -0.28
C GLY A 210 6.20 3.70 0.42
N THR A 211 6.44 4.87 -0.17
CA THR A 211 7.31 5.91 0.38
C THR A 211 6.52 7.17 0.71
N GLY A 212 7.10 8.04 1.51
CA GLY A 212 6.57 9.35 1.81
C GLY A 212 7.45 10.45 1.22
N GLU A 213 6.90 11.65 1.11
CA GLU A 213 7.59 12.85 0.59
C GLU A 213 8.51 13.51 1.62
N SER A 214 8.56 12.97 2.84
CA SER A 214 9.52 13.37 3.89
C SER A 214 9.40 14.84 4.35
N GLY A 215 8.25 15.49 4.10
CA GLY A 215 8.01 16.91 4.38
C GLY A 215 8.40 17.86 3.25
N ASP A 216 8.92 17.35 2.12
CA ASP A 216 9.16 18.09 0.88
C ASP A 216 8.15 17.63 -0.19
N THR A 217 7.06 18.35 -0.31
CA THR A 217 5.93 17.99 -1.18
C THR A 217 6.32 17.91 -2.65
N GLY A 218 7.34 18.67 -3.10
CA GLY A 218 7.82 18.66 -4.47
C GLY A 218 8.38 17.31 -4.92
N LEU A 219 8.87 16.49 -3.97
CA LEU A 219 9.39 15.16 -4.28
C LEU A 219 8.33 14.24 -4.87
N SER A 220 7.05 14.43 -4.55
CA SER A 220 5.98 13.55 -5.01
C SER A 220 5.77 13.60 -6.53
N GLN A 221 5.95 14.77 -7.15
CA GLN A 221 5.83 14.97 -8.59
C GLN A 221 7.16 14.79 -9.34
N ASP A 222 8.30 14.84 -8.64
CA ASP A 222 9.62 14.58 -9.22
C ASP A 222 9.81 13.06 -9.44
N LYS A 223 9.81 12.61 -10.70
CA LYS A 223 9.94 11.19 -11.08
C LYS A 223 11.35 10.63 -10.86
N GLU A 224 12.35 11.47 -10.67
CA GLU A 224 13.72 11.05 -10.35
C GLU A 224 13.89 10.83 -8.83
N SER A 225 12.98 11.37 -8.03
CA SER A 225 12.94 11.15 -6.58
C SER A 225 12.23 9.84 -6.22
N LEU A 226 12.74 9.15 -5.19
CA LEU A 226 12.10 7.97 -4.60
C LEU A 226 11.08 8.35 -3.50
N GLY A 227 10.92 9.63 -3.15
CA GLY A 227 9.95 10.12 -2.16
C GLY A 227 8.57 10.32 -2.75
N GLY A 228 7.51 10.01 -1.98
CA GLY A 228 6.12 10.17 -2.43
C GLY A 228 5.74 9.26 -3.59
N LYS A 229 6.12 7.99 -3.53
CA LYS A 229 6.01 6.99 -4.59
C LYS A 229 5.47 5.66 -4.07
N ILE A 230 4.96 4.87 -4.98
CA ILE A 230 5.04 3.41 -4.86
C ILE A 230 6.18 2.96 -5.76
N LEU A 231 7.13 2.26 -5.18
CA LEU A 231 8.27 1.67 -5.89
C LEU A 231 8.00 0.20 -6.16
N ARG A 232 8.53 -0.34 -7.28
CA ARG A 232 8.49 -1.76 -7.62
C ARG A 232 9.87 -2.19 -8.11
N ILE A 233 10.49 -3.11 -7.36
CA ILE A 233 11.86 -3.57 -7.56
C ILE A 233 11.92 -5.10 -7.54
N THR A 234 12.98 -5.65 -8.10
CA THR A 234 13.31 -7.08 -7.93
C THR A 234 13.70 -7.37 -6.46
N PRO A 235 13.74 -8.62 -6.02
CA PRO A 235 14.26 -9.00 -4.71
C PRO A 235 15.70 -8.53 -4.46
N GLU A 236 16.47 -8.29 -5.52
CA GLU A 236 17.86 -7.81 -5.48
C GLU A 236 17.97 -6.28 -5.43
N GLY A 237 16.86 -5.55 -5.67
CA GLY A 237 16.80 -4.09 -5.60
C GLY A 237 16.89 -3.35 -6.93
N GLU A 238 16.96 -4.08 -8.04
CA GLU A 238 16.93 -3.47 -9.38
C GLU A 238 15.51 -3.04 -9.76
N PRO A 239 15.33 -2.03 -10.60
CA PRO A 239 14.03 -1.71 -11.18
C PRO A 239 13.37 -2.95 -11.78
N ALA A 240 12.11 -3.23 -11.39
CA ALA A 240 11.45 -4.45 -11.84
C ALA A 240 11.13 -4.40 -13.34
N PRO A 241 11.29 -5.50 -14.07
CA PRO A 241 10.93 -5.58 -15.49
C PRO A 241 9.46 -5.19 -15.71
N GLY A 242 9.21 -4.34 -16.71
CA GLY A 242 7.85 -3.85 -17.02
C GLY A 242 7.37 -2.69 -16.16
N ASN A 243 8.25 -2.04 -15.40
CA ASN A 243 7.95 -0.76 -14.78
C ASN A 243 7.58 0.29 -15.83
N PRO A 244 6.68 1.24 -15.51
CA PRO A 244 6.18 2.22 -16.47
C PRO A 244 7.23 3.24 -16.93
N PHE A 245 8.26 3.46 -16.11
CA PHE A 245 9.37 4.36 -16.43
C PHE A 245 10.65 3.55 -16.63
N PRO A 246 11.32 3.66 -17.79
CA PRO A 246 12.54 2.89 -18.08
C PRO A 246 13.62 3.11 -17.00
N ASP A 247 14.27 2.03 -16.59
CA ASP A 247 15.38 2.03 -15.61
C ASP A 247 15.07 2.69 -14.28
N SER A 248 13.78 2.89 -13.95
CA SER A 248 13.31 3.51 -12.71
C SER A 248 12.55 2.51 -11.83
N PRO A 249 12.78 2.52 -10.51
CA PRO A 249 11.98 1.74 -9.57
C PRO A 249 10.58 2.32 -9.35
N VAL A 250 10.28 3.51 -9.85
CA VAL A 250 8.99 4.19 -9.67
C VAL A 250 7.88 3.44 -10.41
N TYR A 251 6.84 3.03 -9.67
CA TYR A 251 5.66 2.36 -10.20
C TYR A 251 4.47 3.32 -10.34
N SER A 252 4.25 4.18 -9.34
CA SER A 252 3.30 5.29 -9.37
C SER A 252 3.87 6.47 -8.58
N TYR A 253 3.34 7.68 -8.80
CA TYR A 253 3.85 8.91 -8.21
C TYR A 253 2.73 9.86 -7.80
N GLY A 254 3.08 11.00 -7.19
CA GLY A 254 2.08 11.95 -6.69
C GLY A 254 1.43 11.47 -5.39
N HIS A 255 2.16 10.71 -4.58
CA HIS A 255 1.73 10.24 -3.25
C HIS A 255 2.31 11.11 -2.15
N ARG A 256 1.60 11.23 -1.03
CA ARG A 256 2.08 11.95 0.15
C ARG A 256 2.82 11.03 1.14
N ASN A 257 2.14 10.00 1.65
CA ASN A 257 2.71 9.11 2.66
C ASN A 257 1.99 7.76 2.65
N VAL A 258 2.45 6.84 1.80
CA VAL A 258 1.84 5.52 1.61
C VAL A 258 2.24 4.58 2.74
N GLN A 259 1.26 4.03 3.49
CA GLN A 259 1.50 3.10 4.61
C GLN A 259 0.75 1.77 4.51
N GLY A 260 -0.03 1.55 3.47
CA GLY A 260 -0.71 0.27 3.23
C GLY A 260 -0.59 -0.15 1.77
N LEU A 261 -0.39 -1.45 1.55
CA LEU A 261 -0.37 -2.10 0.24
C LEU A 261 -1.11 -3.43 0.35
N ALA A 262 -2.01 -3.71 -0.58
CA ALA A 262 -2.70 -5.00 -0.67
C ALA A 262 -3.10 -5.31 -2.11
N TRP A 263 -3.23 -6.59 -2.43
CA TRP A 263 -3.73 -7.07 -3.72
C TRP A 263 -5.04 -7.83 -3.51
N ASP A 264 -5.97 -7.61 -4.42
CA ASP A 264 -7.19 -8.40 -4.46
C ASP A 264 -6.99 -9.75 -5.16
N SER A 265 -8.06 -10.54 -5.26
CA SER A 265 -8.05 -11.87 -5.91
C SER A 265 -7.75 -11.82 -7.43
N LYS A 266 -7.80 -10.64 -8.05
CA LYS A 266 -7.47 -10.38 -9.45
C LYS A 266 -6.08 -9.74 -9.59
N GLN A 267 -5.30 -9.70 -8.52
CA GLN A 267 -3.96 -9.13 -8.47
C GLN A 267 -3.92 -7.61 -8.75
N ARG A 268 -5.02 -6.89 -8.49
CA ARG A 268 -5.05 -5.43 -8.56
C ARG A 268 -4.50 -4.86 -7.26
N LEU A 269 -3.60 -3.90 -7.37
CA LEU A 269 -2.94 -3.27 -6.24
C LEU A 269 -3.79 -2.13 -5.69
N PHE A 270 -3.90 -2.09 -4.37
CA PHE A 270 -4.50 -1.00 -3.61
C PHE A 270 -3.47 -0.45 -2.62
N ALA A 271 -3.56 0.85 -2.36
CA ALA A 271 -2.72 1.54 -1.39
C ALA A 271 -3.53 2.51 -0.55
N SER A 272 -3.16 2.64 0.72
CA SER A 272 -3.69 3.66 1.61
C SER A 272 -2.62 4.69 1.92
N GLU A 273 -3.02 5.96 1.97
CA GLU A 273 -2.12 7.06 2.28
C GLU A 273 -2.76 8.17 3.10
N PHE A 274 -1.93 8.89 3.85
CA PHE A 274 -2.35 10.00 4.67
C PHE A 274 -2.45 11.27 3.85
N GLY A 275 -3.56 11.97 4.00
CA GLY A 275 -3.68 13.36 3.58
C GLY A 275 -2.99 14.33 4.54
N GLN A 276 -3.06 15.61 4.21
CA GLN A 276 -2.46 16.67 5.04
C GLN A 276 -3.46 17.23 6.03
N ASN A 277 -4.55 17.79 5.53
CA ASN A 277 -5.53 18.51 6.35
C ASN A 277 -6.96 18.14 6.01
N THR A 278 -7.21 17.55 4.86
CA THR A 278 -8.54 17.37 4.32
C THR A 278 -8.88 15.91 4.14
N TRP A 279 -8.14 15.17 3.28
CA TRP A 279 -8.53 13.85 2.85
C TRP A 279 -7.41 12.82 2.98
N ASP A 280 -7.67 11.79 3.77
CA ASP A 280 -6.97 10.51 3.71
C ASP A 280 -7.56 9.67 2.59
N GLU A 281 -6.77 8.77 1.98
CA GLU A 281 -7.15 8.10 0.75
C GLU A 281 -6.94 6.59 0.76
N LEU A 282 -7.84 5.88 0.08
CA LEU A 282 -7.63 4.53 -0.44
C LEU A 282 -7.62 4.59 -1.97
N ASN A 283 -6.53 4.17 -2.56
CA ASN A 283 -6.27 4.25 -3.98
C ASN A 283 -6.22 2.87 -4.64
N ALA A 284 -6.81 2.73 -5.83
CA ALA A 284 -6.55 1.61 -6.74
C ALA A 284 -5.38 1.98 -7.63
N ILE A 285 -4.27 1.24 -7.52
CA ILE A 285 -2.99 1.65 -8.10
C ILE A 285 -2.80 1.10 -9.51
N LYS A 286 -2.47 1.99 -10.44
CA LYS A 286 -2.09 1.67 -11.81
C LYS A 286 -0.65 2.11 -12.10
N PRO A 287 0.09 1.32 -12.90
CA PRO A 287 1.46 1.68 -13.26
C PRO A 287 1.50 2.99 -14.06
N GLY A 288 2.37 3.91 -13.65
CA GLY A 288 2.62 5.18 -14.32
C GLY A 288 1.66 6.31 -13.99
N ASP A 289 0.57 6.04 -13.24
CA ASP A 289 -0.42 7.05 -12.90
C ASP A 289 0.07 8.01 -11.82
N ASN A 290 -0.45 9.25 -11.89
CA ASN A 290 -0.23 10.33 -10.93
C ASN A 290 -1.42 10.43 -9.98
N TYR A 291 -1.16 10.38 -8.66
CA TYR A 291 -2.18 10.42 -7.61
C TYR A 291 -2.39 11.83 -7.03
N GLY A 292 -1.79 12.84 -7.63
CA GLY A 292 -2.15 14.26 -7.49
C GLY A 292 -1.37 15.04 -6.46
N TRP A 293 -0.86 14.42 -5.38
CA TRP A 293 -0.17 15.17 -4.33
C TRP A 293 1.09 15.89 -4.87
N PRO A 294 1.35 17.20 -4.54
CA PRO A 294 0.56 18.09 -3.66
C PRO A 294 -0.49 18.93 -4.38
N GLU A 295 -0.62 18.85 -5.70
CA GLU A 295 -1.54 19.66 -6.51
C GLU A 295 -3.02 19.33 -6.22
N ALA A 296 -3.29 18.05 -5.85
CA ALA A 296 -4.59 17.57 -5.40
C ALA A 296 -4.47 16.80 -4.09
N GLU A 297 -5.45 16.94 -3.20
CA GLU A 297 -5.67 16.15 -1.99
C GLU A 297 -7.12 15.65 -2.02
N GLY A 298 -7.31 14.34 -2.15
CA GLY A 298 -8.62 13.74 -2.40
C GLY A 298 -9.05 13.80 -3.87
N ARG A 299 -10.36 13.63 -4.11
CA ARG A 299 -10.92 13.69 -5.46
C ARG A 299 -10.79 15.07 -6.06
N SER A 300 -10.32 15.13 -7.30
CA SER A 300 -10.15 16.37 -8.08
C SER A 300 -10.82 16.21 -9.43
N ASP A 301 -11.45 17.30 -9.90
CA ASP A 301 -11.99 17.43 -11.27
C ASP A 301 -10.90 17.89 -12.26
N GLU A 302 -9.71 18.22 -11.79
CA GLU A 302 -8.57 18.56 -12.64
C GLU A 302 -8.07 17.32 -13.37
N GLY A 303 -7.90 17.42 -14.68
CA GLY A 303 -7.41 16.33 -15.51
C GLY A 303 -5.95 15.97 -15.22
N GLY A 304 -5.63 14.68 -15.32
CA GLY A 304 -4.26 14.18 -15.18
C GLY A 304 -3.95 13.48 -13.87
N PHE A 305 -4.86 13.50 -12.91
CA PHE A 305 -4.74 12.79 -11.64
C PHE A 305 -5.67 11.58 -11.57
N HIS A 306 -5.21 10.53 -10.91
CA HIS A 306 -6.03 9.37 -10.61
C HIS A 306 -6.73 9.59 -9.26
N ASN A 307 -8.07 9.68 -9.30
CA ASN A 307 -8.88 9.92 -8.10
C ASN A 307 -8.87 8.71 -7.16
N PRO A 308 -8.90 8.94 -5.82
CA PRO A 308 -9.03 7.87 -4.85
C PRO A 308 -10.35 7.11 -5.02
N LEU A 309 -10.28 5.80 -4.77
CA LEU A 309 -11.45 4.92 -4.68
C LEU A 309 -12.38 5.39 -3.56
N GLU A 310 -11.80 5.66 -2.38
CA GLU A 310 -12.47 6.24 -1.23
C GLU A 310 -11.59 7.28 -0.53
N GLN A 311 -12.25 8.22 0.16
CA GLN A 311 -11.57 9.25 0.94
C GLN A 311 -12.32 9.53 2.26
N TRP A 312 -11.57 9.89 3.29
CA TRP A 312 -12.08 10.22 4.62
C TRP A 312 -11.47 11.52 5.11
N SER A 313 -12.16 12.22 6.00
CA SER A 313 -11.50 13.30 6.74
C SER A 313 -10.31 12.75 7.54
N THR A 314 -9.27 13.57 7.70
CA THR A 314 -8.04 13.12 8.41
C THR A 314 -8.27 12.78 9.88
N ASP A 315 -9.43 13.15 10.46
CA ASP A 315 -9.84 12.77 11.80
C ASP A 315 -10.44 11.36 11.88
N GLU A 316 -10.97 10.86 10.75
CA GLU A 316 -11.73 9.61 10.71
C GLU A 316 -10.88 8.39 10.34
N ALA A 317 -9.73 8.60 9.68
CA ALA A 317 -8.90 7.50 9.25
C ALA A 317 -7.44 7.59 9.76
N SER A 318 -6.57 8.41 9.20
CA SER A 318 -5.11 8.26 9.26
C SER A 318 -4.73 6.82 8.92
N PRO A 319 -4.94 6.40 7.66
CA PRO A 319 -4.92 4.99 7.27
C PRO A 319 -3.50 4.45 7.20
N SER A 320 -3.28 3.27 7.77
CA SER A 320 -1.99 2.60 7.72
C SER A 320 -2.11 1.26 6.98
N GLY A 321 -1.84 0.13 7.60
CA GLY A 321 -1.89 -1.16 6.92
C GLY A 321 -3.26 -1.51 6.37
N ILE A 322 -3.28 -2.12 5.19
CA ILE A 322 -4.49 -2.68 4.55
C ILE A 322 -4.32 -4.15 4.22
N ALA A 323 -5.43 -4.87 4.15
CA ALA A 323 -5.50 -6.27 3.72
C ALA A 323 -6.75 -6.52 2.89
N TYR A 324 -6.67 -7.46 1.96
CA TYR A 324 -7.84 -7.93 1.22
C TYR A 324 -8.32 -9.26 1.81
N ALA A 325 -9.60 -9.32 2.16
CA ALA A 325 -10.28 -10.53 2.59
C ALA A 325 -11.78 -10.41 2.30
N GLU A 326 -12.44 -11.52 1.97
CA GLU A 326 -13.89 -11.60 1.75
C GLU A 326 -14.41 -10.51 0.80
N GLY A 327 -13.73 -10.30 -0.33
CA GLY A 327 -14.12 -9.31 -1.35
C GLY A 327 -13.98 -7.85 -0.93
N SER A 328 -13.33 -7.56 0.18
CA SER A 328 -13.23 -6.22 0.74
C SER A 328 -11.79 -5.86 1.10
N ILE A 329 -11.45 -4.56 1.01
CA ILE A 329 -10.27 -4.03 1.68
C ILE A 329 -10.63 -3.76 3.14
N TRP A 330 -9.76 -4.22 4.03
CA TRP A 330 -9.77 -3.95 5.46
C TRP A 330 -8.63 -3.00 5.78
N MET A 331 -8.92 -1.85 6.38
CA MET A 331 -7.97 -0.76 6.54
C MET A 331 -7.87 -0.32 8.00
N ALA A 332 -6.67 -0.36 8.55
CA ALA A 332 -6.39 0.06 9.91
C ALA A 332 -6.25 1.58 10.01
N GLY A 333 -7.07 2.22 10.85
CA GLY A 333 -7.08 3.66 11.11
C GLY A 333 -6.37 4.00 12.41
N LEU A 334 -5.36 4.88 12.34
CA LEU A 334 -4.60 5.33 13.51
C LEU A 334 -5.35 6.41 14.30
N ARG A 335 -5.54 7.60 13.72
CA ARG A 335 -6.23 8.70 14.39
C ARG A 335 -7.72 8.39 14.55
N GLY A 336 -8.33 7.80 13.54
CA GLY A 336 -9.72 7.36 13.57
C GLY A 336 -10.01 6.19 14.51
N GLN A 337 -8.97 5.50 15.02
CA GLN A 337 -9.07 4.42 16.02
C GLN A 337 -10.13 3.36 15.67
N ARG A 338 -10.18 2.97 14.39
CA ARG A 338 -11.15 2.02 13.85
C ARG A 338 -10.58 1.15 12.75
N LEU A 339 -11.24 0.05 12.51
CA LEU A 339 -11.00 -0.80 11.35
C LEU A 339 -12.10 -0.53 10.32
N TRP A 340 -11.71 -0.09 9.14
CA TRP A 340 -12.60 0.13 8.03
C TRP A 340 -12.73 -1.14 7.18
N ARG A 341 -13.92 -1.43 6.68
CA ARG A 341 -14.21 -2.41 5.63
C ARG A 341 -14.74 -1.68 4.40
N ILE A 342 -14.10 -1.85 3.28
CA ILE A 342 -14.47 -1.27 2.00
C ILE A 342 -14.77 -2.43 1.04
N PRO A 343 -16.06 -2.75 0.78
CA PRO A 343 -16.43 -3.81 -0.14
C PRO A 343 -16.14 -3.39 -1.58
N LEU A 344 -15.55 -4.30 -2.38
CA LEU A 344 -15.05 -3.97 -3.72
C LEU A 344 -15.91 -4.60 -4.83
N LYS A 345 -16.04 -3.85 -5.94
CA LYS A 345 -16.39 -4.35 -7.26
C LYS A 345 -15.40 -3.81 -8.27
N GLY A 346 -14.46 -4.65 -8.66
CA GLY A 346 -13.35 -4.15 -9.46
C GLY A 346 -12.43 -3.24 -8.65
N THR A 347 -12.17 -2.05 -9.18
CA THR A 347 -11.37 -1.00 -8.53
C THR A 347 -12.24 0.08 -7.89
N GLU A 348 -13.51 -0.20 -7.66
CA GLU A 348 -14.49 0.73 -7.07
C GLU A 348 -15.06 0.13 -5.79
N ALA A 349 -15.50 0.97 -4.87
CA ALA A 349 -16.32 0.53 -3.74
C ALA A 349 -17.70 0.11 -4.23
N SER A 350 -18.16 -1.05 -3.78
CA SER A 350 -19.50 -1.55 -4.15
C SER A 350 -20.60 -1.10 -3.19
N ALA A 351 -20.24 -0.54 -2.06
CA ALA A 351 -21.13 0.05 -1.05
C ALA A 351 -20.32 0.96 -0.12
N GLU A 352 -21.01 1.77 0.68
CA GLU A 352 -20.42 2.65 1.70
C GLU A 352 -19.49 1.88 2.65
N PRO A 353 -18.30 2.42 2.97
CA PRO A 353 -17.40 1.85 3.96
C PRO A 353 -18.05 1.65 5.33
N GLN A 354 -17.69 0.56 6.01
CA GLN A 354 -18.16 0.28 7.37
C GLN A 354 -17.02 0.43 8.38
N ALA A 355 -17.31 1.11 9.51
CA ALA A 355 -16.39 1.25 10.62
C ALA A 355 -16.65 0.19 11.70
N PHE A 356 -15.57 -0.39 12.24
CA PHE A 356 -15.60 -1.33 13.36
C PHE A 356 -14.62 -0.91 14.44
N PHE A 357 -14.92 -1.28 15.68
CA PHE A 357 -14.05 -1.07 16.86
C PHE A 357 -13.76 0.39 17.22
N GLU A 358 -14.59 1.34 16.85
CA GLU A 358 -14.37 2.77 17.12
C GLU A 358 -13.96 3.03 18.57
N GLY A 359 -12.74 3.54 18.77
CA GLY A 359 -12.15 3.83 20.07
C GLY A 359 -11.87 2.62 20.99
N LYS A 360 -12.32 1.42 20.62
CA LYS A 360 -12.25 0.23 21.48
C LYS A 360 -10.82 -0.24 21.75
N TYR A 361 -10.00 -0.29 20.72
CA TYR A 361 -8.60 -0.75 20.79
C TYR A 361 -7.59 0.37 20.56
N GLY A 362 -8.06 1.63 20.51
CA GLY A 362 -7.21 2.76 20.21
C GLY A 362 -6.72 2.78 18.78
N ARG A 363 -5.49 3.20 18.56
CA ARG A 363 -4.84 3.35 17.26
C ARG A 363 -4.55 1.98 16.64
N LEU A 364 -4.97 1.78 15.40
CA LEU A 364 -4.76 0.54 14.66
C LEU A 364 -3.71 0.78 13.57
N ARG A 365 -2.66 -0.06 13.53
CA ARG A 365 -1.50 0.14 12.64
C ARG A 365 -1.49 -0.80 11.45
N THR A 366 -1.57 -2.09 11.69
CA THR A 366 -1.36 -3.08 10.63
C THR A 366 -2.48 -4.11 10.66
N VAL A 367 -2.99 -4.43 9.49
CA VAL A 367 -3.86 -5.56 9.25
C VAL A 367 -3.21 -6.47 8.21
N LEU A 368 -3.26 -7.79 8.42
CA LEU A 368 -2.65 -8.80 7.57
C LEU A 368 -3.60 -10.00 7.43
N PRO A 369 -3.73 -10.62 6.25
CA PRO A 369 -4.51 -11.85 6.09
C PRO A 369 -3.97 -12.98 6.99
N ALA A 370 -4.89 -13.73 7.61
CA ALA A 370 -4.60 -14.86 8.49
C ALA A 370 -5.30 -16.15 8.03
N GLY A 371 -5.71 -16.20 6.77
CA GLY A 371 -6.50 -17.26 6.16
C GLY A 371 -7.65 -16.67 5.36
N GLU A 372 -8.56 -17.49 4.86
CA GLU A 372 -9.61 -17.06 3.93
C GLU A 372 -10.50 -15.95 4.52
N ASN A 373 -11.03 -16.12 5.73
CA ASN A 373 -11.90 -15.16 6.39
C ASN A 373 -11.31 -14.64 7.72
N ARG A 374 -9.98 -14.64 7.84
CA ARG A 374 -9.30 -14.20 9.06
C ARG A 374 -8.28 -13.12 8.80
N LEU A 375 -8.12 -12.25 9.81
CA LEU A 375 -7.15 -11.17 9.80
C LEU A 375 -6.37 -11.13 11.13
N TRP A 376 -5.09 -10.77 11.04
CA TRP A 376 -4.32 -10.25 12.16
C TRP A 376 -4.45 -8.73 12.19
N LEU A 377 -4.71 -8.15 13.37
CA LEU A 377 -4.79 -6.71 13.58
C LEU A 377 -3.85 -6.30 14.70
N VAL A 378 -2.99 -5.32 14.44
CA VAL A 378 -2.01 -4.79 15.40
C VAL A 378 -2.40 -3.38 15.83
N THR A 379 -2.40 -3.12 17.13
CA THR A 379 -2.59 -1.78 17.69
C THR A 379 -1.28 -0.96 17.68
N SER A 380 -1.34 0.35 17.92
CA SER A 380 -0.18 1.25 17.97
C SER A 380 -0.43 2.38 18.97
N ASN A 381 -0.66 2.02 20.22
CA ASN A 381 -0.95 2.97 21.29
C ASN A 381 0.30 3.43 22.03
N THR A 382 1.42 2.69 21.88
CA THR A 382 2.71 3.03 22.49
C THR A 382 3.56 3.94 21.59
N ASP A 383 3.00 4.49 20.50
CA ASP A 383 3.70 5.34 19.53
C ASP A 383 3.87 6.81 19.98
N GLY A 384 3.48 7.12 21.25
CA GLY A 384 3.61 8.44 21.85
C GLY A 384 2.48 9.43 21.49
N ARG A 385 1.44 8.99 20.78
CA ARG A 385 0.33 9.85 20.33
C ARG A 385 -0.94 9.71 21.16
N VAL A 386 -1.02 8.69 22.00
CA VAL A 386 -2.09 8.46 22.98
C VAL A 386 -1.48 7.86 24.25
N GLU A 387 -2.23 7.92 25.36
CA GLU A 387 -1.86 7.21 26.58
C GLU A 387 -2.12 5.70 26.40
N PRO A 388 -1.09 4.83 26.46
CA PRO A 388 -1.29 3.40 26.37
C PRO A 388 -2.09 2.85 27.56
N LYS A 389 -2.89 1.81 27.29
CA LYS A 389 -3.61 1.07 28.32
C LYS A 389 -2.87 -0.22 28.66
N ASP A 390 -3.20 -0.82 29.80
CA ASP A 390 -2.63 -2.11 30.21
C ASP A 390 -2.77 -3.16 29.09
N GLY A 391 -1.66 -3.80 28.74
CA GLY A 391 -1.58 -4.79 27.68
C GLY A 391 -1.41 -4.22 26.27
N ASP A 392 -1.30 -2.91 26.08
CA ASP A 392 -0.91 -2.32 24.79
C ASP A 392 0.61 -2.50 24.55
N ASP A 393 1.06 -2.66 23.32
CA ASP A 393 0.24 -2.93 22.14
C ASP A 393 0.01 -4.42 21.98
N ARG A 394 -0.96 -4.77 21.14
CA ARG A 394 -1.43 -6.15 21.01
C ARG A 394 -1.67 -6.58 19.56
N ILE A 395 -1.66 -7.88 19.36
CA ILE A 395 -2.12 -8.54 18.13
C ILE A 395 -3.45 -9.21 18.43
N LEU A 396 -4.45 -8.91 17.62
CA LEU A 396 -5.77 -9.54 17.65
C LEU A 396 -5.93 -10.47 16.44
N GLU A 397 -6.55 -11.62 16.65
CA GLU A 397 -7.05 -12.48 15.58
C GLU A 397 -8.53 -12.21 15.38
N LEU A 398 -8.90 -11.89 14.16
CA LEU A 398 -10.26 -11.53 13.76
C LEU A 398 -10.84 -12.55 12.79
N GLU A 399 -12.15 -12.79 12.88
CA GLU A 399 -12.96 -13.42 11.86
C GLU A 399 -13.78 -12.34 11.17
N VAL A 400 -13.83 -12.35 9.84
CA VAL A 400 -14.46 -11.31 9.01
C VAL A 400 -15.39 -11.91 7.96
N SER A 401 -16.39 -11.12 7.52
CA SER A 401 -17.31 -11.53 6.46
C SER A 401 -17.76 -10.36 5.60
#